data_e8dd65125e5ce6a008bd5781fc513076
#
_entry.id   e8dd65125e5ce6a008bd5781fc513076
#
_cell.length_a   1.000
_cell.length_b   1.000
_cell.length_c   1.000
_cell.angle_alpha   90.00
_cell.angle_beta   90.00
_cell.angle_gamma   90.00
#
_symmetry.space_group_name_H-M   'P 1'
#
loop_
_entity.id
_entity.type
_entity.pdbx_description
1 polymer ?
#
loop_
_entity_poly.entity_id
_entity_poly.type
_entity_poly.pdbx_seq_one_letter_code
_entity_poly.pdbx_strand_id
1 'polypeptide(L)'
;VVNFQKKNKSNVENMWAGLDEIIVKPSSSKYWQQKPVKTEEFLLSKKYMNLKGIIWPSSIEAVINLDKSSVRQAALIWGMGSGKSFVVSCLQARLVYLALCLDNPQTYYGLAPDERVFFINMATNRYQAENVVFAGIVARLRNSPWFQEVNYEPFTTEIVFPKNLYVMCGNSRAYGWHGFHILGGILDEACKFMDRDDKPIGERIWNALETSGRTRFPDYYKTIAISSPLWEDDFGMRKYKDLKYEMDEGNKTVYAECAPTWKKSPKVTFESLKEDFRRNPEVAWRDYGARPPTADNPYFGDPDILVRNADRSIVNPTNSDGSFHKDFKPKPGASYYIHVDLGAVHDKCALAMVHVDGELDDPNNPRPIVKVDLMDVWEAPPQGAIKFSEVRNRIIYLRDTLGFPIEKVTFDRWQSIDSQQLLEDEGFTVDLIGIDRTSEYHDTLKEAIMEKRVKYFPHPIFIKEAKTLRLVRGTKIDHMPGGSKDLWDAVAGAVGSAILEADMGSSVYAIY
;
A
#
# COMPACT_ATOMS: atom_id res chain seq x y z
N VAL A 1 -53.96 25.93 4.94
CA VAL A 1 -52.70 25.16 4.96
C VAL A 1 -52.01 25.16 3.58
N VAL A 2 -52.77 25.28 2.48
CA VAL A 2 -52.21 25.19 1.09
C VAL A 2 -51.53 26.49 0.61
N ASN A 3 -51.77 27.64 1.23
CA ASN A 3 -51.24 28.90 0.81
C ASN A 3 -49.91 29.32 1.47
N PHE A 4 -49.44 28.59 2.49
CA PHE A 4 -48.15 28.91 3.16
C PHE A 4 -46.95 28.23 2.47
N GLN A 5 -47.16 27.12 1.79
CA GLN A 5 -46.06 26.43 1.09
C GLN A 5 -45.68 27.01 -0.26
N LYS A 6 -46.58 27.75 -0.96
CA LYS A 6 -46.29 28.41 -2.24
C LYS A 6 -45.45 29.67 -2.06
N LYS A 7 -45.60 30.40 -0.94
CA LYS A 7 -44.86 31.67 -0.69
C LYS A 7 -43.42 31.43 -0.27
N ASN A 8 -43.10 30.29 0.41
CA ASN A 8 -41.76 29.99 0.79
C ASN A 8 -40.88 29.39 -0.35
N LYS A 9 -41.49 28.68 -1.32
CA LYS A 9 -40.73 28.23 -2.49
C LYS A 9 -40.23 29.35 -3.39
N SER A 10 -41.01 30.37 -3.63
CA SER A 10 -40.61 31.50 -4.46
C SER A 10 -39.53 32.39 -3.80
N ASN A 11 -39.51 32.48 -2.47
CA ASN A 11 -38.44 33.22 -1.75
C ASN A 11 -37.11 32.47 -1.68
N VAL A 12 -37.14 31.15 -1.62
CA VAL A 12 -35.93 30.34 -1.66
C VAL A 12 -35.35 30.31 -3.08
N GLU A 13 -36.19 30.15 -4.11
CA GLU A 13 -35.76 30.20 -5.51
C GLU A 13 -35.20 31.57 -5.91
N ASN A 14 -35.80 32.67 -5.40
CA ASN A 14 -35.28 34.04 -5.62
C ASN A 14 -34.01 34.32 -4.80
N MET A 15 -33.81 33.68 -3.67
CA MET A 15 -32.57 33.78 -2.88
C MET A 15 -31.38 33.03 -3.55
N TRP A 16 -31.68 31.92 -4.24
CA TRP A 16 -30.70 31.20 -5.03
C TRP A 16 -30.40 31.86 -6.38
N ALA A 17 -31.41 32.47 -7.03
CA ALA A 17 -31.23 33.23 -8.30
C ALA A 17 -30.32 34.45 -8.14
N GLY A 18 -30.26 35.08 -6.95
CA GLY A 18 -29.32 36.16 -6.64
C GLY A 18 -27.89 35.69 -6.36
N LEU A 19 -27.68 34.40 -6.06
CA LEU A 19 -26.33 33.83 -5.85
C LEU A 19 -25.65 33.42 -7.16
N ASP A 20 -26.42 33.12 -8.22
CA ASP A 20 -25.86 32.83 -9.55
C ASP A 20 -25.20 34.07 -10.22
N GLU A 21 -25.58 35.29 -9.82
CA GLU A 21 -24.92 36.52 -10.27
C GLU A 21 -23.59 36.82 -9.55
N ILE A 22 -23.33 36.17 -8.39
CA ILE A 22 -22.08 36.34 -7.63
C ILE A 22 -20.98 35.38 -8.11
N ILE A 23 -21.33 34.29 -8.80
CA ILE A 23 -20.37 33.38 -9.43
C ILE A 23 -19.98 33.92 -10.80
N VAL A 24 -19.28 35.05 -10.82
CA VAL A 24 -18.68 35.60 -12.04
C VAL A 24 -17.59 34.61 -12.50
N LYS A 25 -17.83 33.94 -13.63
CA LYS A 25 -16.78 33.15 -14.31
C LYS A 25 -15.60 34.08 -14.61
N PRO A 26 -14.39 33.82 -14.11
CA PRO A 26 -13.29 34.80 -14.14
C PRO A 26 -12.54 34.80 -15.48
N SER A 27 -13.22 35.12 -16.57
CA SER A 27 -12.59 35.31 -17.87
C SER A 27 -12.26 36.80 -18.18
N SER A 28 -12.62 37.72 -17.27
CA SER A 28 -12.42 39.16 -17.50
C SER A 28 -11.01 39.59 -17.04
N SER A 29 -10.38 40.46 -17.82
CA SER A 29 -9.11 41.16 -17.52
C SER A 29 -9.12 41.93 -16.20
N LYS A 30 -10.28 42.06 -15.56
CA LYS A 30 -10.55 42.82 -14.34
C LYS A 30 -9.86 42.23 -13.07
N TYR A 31 -9.53 40.97 -13.05
CA TYR A 31 -8.95 40.30 -11.85
C TYR A 31 -7.43 40.17 -11.88
N TRP A 32 -6.78 40.45 -13.00
CA TRP A 32 -5.37 40.24 -13.18
C TRP A 32 -4.60 41.57 -13.05
N GLN A 33 -3.74 41.67 -12.02
CA GLN A 33 -2.73 42.72 -11.93
C GLN A 33 -1.67 42.52 -13.02
N GLN A 34 -1.31 41.27 -13.32
CA GLN A 34 -0.43 40.88 -14.41
C GLN A 34 -1.05 39.69 -15.15
N LYS A 35 -1.19 39.78 -16.48
CA LYS A 35 -1.64 38.64 -17.27
C LYS A 35 -0.62 37.51 -17.18
N PRO A 36 -1.00 36.29 -16.70
CA PRO A 36 -0.06 35.18 -16.58
C PRO A 36 0.37 34.67 -17.97
N VAL A 37 1.64 34.31 -18.09
CA VAL A 37 2.18 33.67 -19.30
C VAL A 37 1.84 32.19 -19.33
N LYS A 38 1.99 31.55 -20.49
CA LYS A 38 1.80 30.09 -20.61
C LYS A 38 2.86 29.33 -19.77
N THR A 39 2.53 28.12 -19.36
CA THR A 39 3.37 27.27 -18.51
C THR A 39 4.76 27.04 -19.13
N GLU A 40 4.84 26.75 -20.41
CA GLU A 40 6.11 26.56 -21.10
C GLU A 40 6.96 27.84 -21.09
N GLU A 41 6.38 28.99 -21.36
CA GLU A 41 7.07 30.29 -21.28
C GLU A 41 7.52 30.57 -19.84
N PHE A 42 6.68 30.30 -18.85
CA PHE A 42 7.02 30.44 -17.44
C PHE A 42 8.27 29.60 -17.08
N LEU A 43 8.34 28.36 -17.54
CA LEU A 43 9.47 27.46 -17.26
C LEU A 43 10.75 27.86 -17.98
N LEU A 44 10.67 28.23 -19.25
CA LEU A 44 11.85 28.35 -20.14
C LEU A 44 12.40 29.75 -20.30
N SER A 45 11.56 30.79 -20.14
CA SER A 45 11.99 32.17 -20.35
C SER A 45 12.97 32.65 -19.26
N LYS A 46 13.98 33.41 -19.69
CA LYS A 46 14.96 34.04 -18.81
C LYS A 46 14.34 35.01 -17.79
N LYS A 47 13.18 35.54 -18.07
CA LYS A 47 12.46 36.45 -17.17
C LYS A 47 11.81 35.71 -15.99
N TYR A 48 11.39 34.46 -16.18
CA TYR A 48 10.65 33.69 -15.18
C TYR A 48 11.54 32.65 -14.51
N MET A 49 11.34 31.36 -14.75
CA MET A 49 12.09 30.29 -14.08
C MET A 49 13.50 30.06 -14.64
N ASN A 50 13.76 30.53 -15.86
CA ASN A 50 15.06 30.42 -16.54
C ASN A 50 15.63 28.98 -16.61
N LEU A 51 14.78 27.99 -16.85
CA LEU A 51 15.15 26.57 -16.85
C LEU A 51 15.52 26.02 -18.23
N LYS A 52 15.65 26.86 -19.27
CA LYS A 52 16.05 26.43 -20.61
C LYS A 52 17.41 25.74 -20.59
N GLY A 53 17.48 24.49 -21.09
CA GLY A 53 18.68 23.65 -21.05
C GLY A 53 18.93 22.93 -19.73
N ILE A 54 18.12 23.17 -18.70
CA ILE A 54 18.21 22.54 -17.38
C ILE A 54 17.06 21.53 -17.20
N ILE A 55 15.84 21.95 -17.50
CA ILE A 55 14.64 21.11 -17.36
C ILE A 55 14.54 20.10 -18.50
N TRP A 56 14.17 18.88 -18.18
CA TRP A 56 14.01 17.83 -19.16
C TRP A 56 12.67 17.97 -19.93
N PRO A 57 12.62 17.55 -21.21
CA PRO A 57 11.38 17.61 -22.00
C PRO A 57 10.21 16.88 -21.33
N SER A 58 10.47 15.70 -20.77
CA SER A 58 9.47 14.92 -20.01
C SER A 58 8.93 15.66 -18.78
N SER A 59 9.79 16.45 -18.12
CA SER A 59 9.41 17.27 -16.97
C SER A 59 8.58 18.49 -17.40
N ILE A 60 8.90 19.12 -18.52
CA ILE A 60 8.08 20.21 -19.10
C ILE A 60 6.68 19.69 -19.41
N GLU A 61 6.58 18.56 -20.12
CA GLU A 61 5.31 17.92 -20.46
C GLU A 61 4.48 17.61 -19.22
N ALA A 62 5.11 17.05 -18.18
CA ALA A 62 4.44 16.73 -16.93
C ALA A 62 3.89 18.00 -16.24
N VAL A 63 4.69 19.06 -16.12
CA VAL A 63 4.22 20.33 -15.52
C VAL A 63 3.06 20.90 -16.31
N ILE A 64 3.13 20.90 -17.66
CA ILE A 64 2.04 21.39 -18.53
C ILE A 64 0.75 20.58 -18.30
N ASN A 65 0.86 19.23 -18.22
CA ASN A 65 -0.30 18.37 -17.97
C ASN A 65 -0.93 18.64 -16.60
N LEU A 66 -0.12 18.78 -15.56
CA LEU A 66 -0.59 19.07 -14.20
C LEU A 66 -1.15 20.48 -14.06
N ASP A 67 -0.63 21.47 -14.82
CA ASP A 67 -1.09 22.88 -14.79
C ASP A 67 -2.39 23.12 -15.56
N LYS A 68 -2.87 22.15 -16.38
CA LYS A 68 -4.15 22.28 -17.07
C LYS A 68 -5.24 22.73 -16.11
N SER A 69 -6.00 23.76 -16.52
CA SER A 69 -7.07 24.32 -15.68
C SER A 69 -8.18 23.33 -15.32
N SER A 70 -8.34 22.26 -16.09
CA SER A 70 -9.28 21.18 -15.77
C SER A 70 -8.76 20.23 -14.69
N VAL A 71 -7.46 19.97 -14.58
CA VAL A 71 -6.89 18.96 -13.67
C VAL A 71 -6.98 19.43 -12.23
N ARG A 72 -7.56 18.59 -11.37
CA ARG A 72 -7.73 18.78 -9.92
C ARG A 72 -6.91 17.80 -9.12
N GLN A 73 -6.87 16.56 -9.56
CA GLN A 73 -6.20 15.48 -8.88
C GLN A 73 -5.19 14.82 -9.82
N ALA A 74 -4.03 14.42 -9.26
CA ALA A 74 -3.05 13.71 -10.06
C ALA A 74 -2.23 12.70 -9.24
N ALA A 75 -1.77 11.64 -9.92
CA ALA A 75 -0.81 10.68 -9.38
C ALA A 75 0.32 10.41 -10.37
N LEU A 76 1.57 10.67 -9.97
CA LEU A 76 2.77 10.37 -10.74
C LEU A 76 3.57 9.28 -10.03
N ILE A 77 3.43 8.06 -10.48
CA ILE A 77 4.19 6.91 -9.96
C ILE A 77 5.32 6.59 -10.94
N TRP A 78 6.46 7.21 -10.71
CA TRP A 78 7.61 7.09 -11.59
C TRP A 78 8.79 6.42 -10.87
N GLY A 79 9.67 5.78 -11.62
CA GLY A 79 10.89 5.20 -11.08
C GLY A 79 11.79 6.23 -10.37
N MET A 80 12.70 5.77 -9.54
CA MET A 80 13.68 6.61 -8.84
C MET A 80 14.57 7.39 -9.82
N GLY A 81 14.94 8.63 -9.49
CA GLY A 81 15.77 9.45 -10.37
C GLY A 81 15.07 10.02 -11.61
N SER A 82 13.76 9.88 -11.71
CA SER A 82 12.93 10.38 -12.85
C SER A 82 12.59 11.87 -12.80
N GLY A 83 12.97 12.58 -11.73
CA GLY A 83 12.74 14.03 -11.60
C GLY A 83 11.35 14.43 -11.03
N LYS A 84 10.62 13.53 -10.36
CA LYS A 84 9.30 13.79 -9.75
C LYS A 84 9.28 15.05 -8.87
N SER A 85 10.17 15.11 -7.88
CA SER A 85 10.24 16.23 -6.92
C SER A 85 10.60 17.56 -7.62
N PHE A 86 11.40 17.50 -8.69
CA PHE A 86 11.66 18.67 -9.52
C PHE A 86 10.41 19.16 -10.25
N VAL A 87 9.62 18.24 -10.84
CA VAL A 87 8.37 18.57 -11.53
C VAL A 87 7.39 19.26 -10.59
N VAL A 88 7.15 18.72 -9.40
CA VAL A 88 6.20 19.32 -8.45
C VAL A 88 6.73 20.63 -7.85
N SER A 89 8.05 20.81 -7.70
CA SER A 89 8.62 22.09 -7.28
C SER A 89 8.40 23.19 -8.32
N CYS A 90 8.51 22.86 -9.60
CA CYS A 90 8.18 23.78 -10.69
C CYS A 90 6.68 24.08 -10.76
N LEU A 91 5.84 23.09 -10.60
CA LEU A 91 4.40 23.27 -10.58
C LEU A 91 3.97 24.17 -9.41
N GLN A 92 4.51 23.94 -8.21
CA GLN A 92 4.15 24.74 -7.06
C GLN A 92 4.58 26.21 -7.21
N ALA A 93 5.78 26.45 -7.73
CA ALA A 93 6.20 27.79 -8.10
C ALA A 93 5.23 28.42 -9.13
N ARG A 94 4.75 27.61 -10.09
CA ARG A 94 3.75 28.04 -11.06
C ARG A 94 2.41 28.42 -10.43
N LEU A 95 1.91 27.62 -9.49
CA LEU A 95 0.65 27.91 -8.79
C LEU A 95 0.74 29.19 -7.95
N VAL A 96 1.86 29.39 -7.26
CA VAL A 96 2.14 30.64 -6.52
C VAL A 96 2.22 31.84 -7.49
N TYR A 97 2.91 31.68 -8.62
CA TYR A 97 2.99 32.70 -9.66
C TYR A 97 1.60 33.11 -10.16
N LEU A 98 0.73 32.13 -10.46
CA LEU A 98 -0.64 32.41 -10.90
C LEU A 98 -1.43 33.18 -9.84
N ALA A 99 -1.33 32.83 -8.58
CA ALA A 99 -2.00 33.51 -7.48
C ALA A 99 -1.46 34.93 -7.28
N LEU A 100 -0.14 35.14 -7.42
CA LEU A 100 0.47 36.47 -7.34
C LEU A 100 0.14 37.38 -8.54
N CYS A 101 -0.15 36.82 -9.72
CA CYS A 101 -0.61 37.59 -10.88
C CYS A 101 -2.02 38.17 -10.70
N LEU A 102 -2.83 37.64 -9.79
CA LEU A 102 -4.14 38.20 -9.44
C LEU A 102 -3.98 39.51 -8.67
N ASP A 103 -4.88 40.48 -8.90
CA ASP A 103 -4.93 41.68 -8.10
C ASP A 103 -5.23 41.37 -6.63
N ASN A 104 -6.32 40.65 -6.39
CA ASN A 104 -6.70 40.16 -5.08
C ASN A 104 -7.10 38.65 -5.18
N PRO A 105 -6.23 37.73 -4.75
CA PRO A 105 -6.51 36.29 -4.77
C PRO A 105 -7.75 35.92 -3.94
N GLN A 106 -7.95 36.53 -2.77
CA GLN A 106 -9.09 36.23 -1.90
C GLN A 106 -10.42 36.52 -2.61
N THR A 107 -10.56 37.72 -3.17
CA THR A 107 -11.75 38.09 -3.95
C THR A 107 -11.95 37.18 -5.15
N TYR A 108 -10.87 36.83 -5.85
CA TYR A 108 -10.94 35.95 -7.03
C TYR A 108 -11.46 34.58 -6.70
N TYR A 109 -11.02 34.00 -5.55
CA TYR A 109 -11.44 32.70 -5.08
C TYR A 109 -12.70 32.71 -4.20
N GLY A 110 -13.32 33.87 -3.97
CA GLY A 110 -14.52 33.98 -3.14
C GLY A 110 -14.27 33.81 -1.65
N LEU A 111 -13.06 34.11 -1.19
CA LEU A 111 -12.69 34.12 0.21
C LEU A 111 -12.93 35.50 0.85
N ALA A 112 -13.04 35.53 2.19
CA ALA A 112 -13.06 36.79 2.91
C ALA A 112 -11.72 37.55 2.75
N PRO A 113 -11.73 38.88 2.85
CA PRO A 113 -10.50 39.68 2.87
C PRO A 113 -9.54 39.18 3.93
N ASP A 114 -8.25 39.22 3.62
CA ASP A 114 -7.15 38.81 4.52
C ASP A 114 -7.08 37.31 4.88
N GLU A 115 -7.94 36.45 4.34
CA GLU A 115 -7.83 35.01 4.47
C GLU A 115 -6.53 34.49 3.86
N ARG A 116 -5.92 33.51 4.53
CA ARG A 116 -4.66 32.91 4.10
C ARG A 116 -4.92 31.81 3.07
N VAL A 117 -4.15 31.79 1.99
CA VAL A 117 -4.17 30.73 0.98
C VAL A 117 -2.89 29.92 1.06
N PHE A 118 -3.02 28.60 1.13
CA PHE A 118 -1.92 27.69 1.38
C PHE A 118 -1.60 26.78 0.20
N PHE A 119 -0.30 26.58 -0.01
CA PHE A 119 0.28 25.55 -0.86
C PHE A 119 1.09 24.63 0.03
N ILE A 120 0.68 23.36 0.16
CA ILE A 120 1.21 22.45 1.17
C ILE A 120 1.97 21.32 0.52
N ASN A 121 3.17 21.03 1.03
CA ASN A 121 3.96 19.86 0.68
C ASN A 121 4.02 18.92 1.87
N MET A 122 3.49 17.72 1.68
CA MET A 122 3.52 16.66 2.66
C MET A 122 4.57 15.63 2.31
N ALA A 123 5.39 15.22 3.28
CA ALA A 123 6.28 14.08 3.15
C ALA A 123 6.13 13.14 4.36
N THR A 124 6.70 11.94 4.25
CA THR A 124 6.57 10.90 5.28
C THR A 124 7.15 11.31 6.63
N ASN A 125 8.21 12.11 6.62
CA ASN A 125 8.80 12.68 7.82
C ASN A 125 9.20 14.15 7.63
N ARG A 126 9.42 14.85 8.74
CA ARG A 126 9.76 16.27 8.76
C ARG A 126 11.05 16.58 8.00
N TYR A 127 12.10 15.80 8.20
CA TYR A 127 13.38 16.01 7.55
C TYR A 127 13.27 15.96 6.02
N GLN A 128 12.51 14.99 5.50
CA GLN A 128 12.29 14.84 4.07
C GLN A 128 11.44 15.96 3.50
N ALA A 129 10.40 16.40 4.24
CA ALA A 129 9.57 17.53 3.85
C ALA A 129 10.40 18.81 3.71
N GLU A 130 11.26 19.11 4.67
CA GLU A 130 12.08 20.32 4.71
C GLU A 130 13.22 20.27 3.68
N ASN A 131 13.94 19.15 3.59
CA ASN A 131 15.22 19.09 2.88
C ASN A 131 15.13 18.57 1.43
N VAL A 132 14.02 18.02 0.99
CA VAL A 132 13.88 17.52 -0.38
C VAL A 132 12.93 18.39 -1.19
N VAL A 133 11.63 18.35 -0.91
CA VAL A 133 10.66 19.10 -1.74
C VAL A 133 10.70 20.57 -1.44
N PHE A 134 10.64 20.95 -0.16
CA PHE A 134 10.63 22.36 0.23
C PHE A 134 11.91 23.07 -0.14
N ALA A 135 13.08 22.46 0.10
CA ALA A 135 14.35 22.98 -0.36
C ALA A 135 14.40 23.12 -1.91
N GLY A 136 13.77 22.17 -2.62
CA GLY A 136 13.61 22.24 -4.08
C GLY A 136 12.81 23.46 -4.51
N ILE A 137 11.71 23.79 -3.80
CA ILE A 137 10.90 24.99 -4.08
C ILE A 137 11.68 26.25 -3.79
N VAL A 138 12.32 26.34 -2.62
CA VAL A 138 13.17 27.49 -2.26
C VAL A 138 14.24 27.73 -3.33
N ALA A 139 14.89 26.65 -3.82
CA ALA A 139 15.87 26.75 -4.89
C ALA A 139 15.25 27.26 -6.21
N ARG A 140 14.02 26.85 -6.56
CA ARG A 140 13.31 27.35 -7.76
C ARG A 140 13.03 28.85 -7.64
N LEU A 141 12.52 29.29 -6.49
CA LEU A 141 12.20 30.69 -6.24
C LEU A 141 13.47 31.59 -6.26
N ARG A 142 14.52 31.17 -5.56
CA ARG A 142 15.81 31.90 -5.51
C ARG A 142 16.46 32.08 -6.87
N ASN A 143 16.35 31.09 -7.76
CA ASN A 143 16.96 31.13 -9.10
C ASN A 143 16.03 31.72 -10.17
N SER A 144 14.84 32.14 -9.82
CA SER A 144 13.88 32.75 -10.74
C SER A 144 13.99 34.27 -10.70
N PRO A 145 14.38 34.94 -11.80
CA PRO A 145 14.46 36.40 -11.84
C PRO A 145 13.13 37.06 -11.48
N TRP A 146 12.00 36.50 -11.92
CA TRP A 146 10.69 37.05 -11.60
C TRP A 146 10.40 36.98 -10.08
N PHE A 147 10.71 35.88 -9.41
CA PHE A 147 10.49 35.78 -7.97
C PHE A 147 11.46 36.60 -7.14
N GLN A 148 12.66 36.94 -7.67
CA GLN A 148 13.58 37.86 -7.00
C GLN A 148 13.01 39.29 -6.91
N GLU A 149 12.10 39.64 -7.80
CA GLU A 149 11.37 40.96 -7.75
C GLU A 149 10.17 40.90 -6.78
N VAL A 150 9.78 39.70 -6.31
CA VAL A 150 8.68 39.53 -5.35
C VAL A 150 9.25 39.58 -3.94
N ASN A 151 8.68 40.44 -3.10
CA ASN A 151 9.05 40.53 -1.69
C ASN A 151 8.45 39.31 -0.93
N TYR A 152 9.22 38.23 -0.74
CA TYR A 152 8.80 37.05 0.01
C TYR A 152 9.83 36.72 1.12
N GLU A 153 9.34 36.10 2.21
CA GLU A 153 10.13 35.74 3.37
C GLU A 153 10.24 34.21 3.51
N PRO A 154 11.43 33.61 3.28
CA PRO A 154 11.64 32.19 3.48
C PRO A 154 12.03 31.88 4.92
N PHE A 155 11.20 31.10 5.62
CA PHE A 155 11.49 30.49 6.92
C PHE A 155 11.87 29.01 6.75
N THR A 156 12.17 28.34 7.83
CA THR A 156 12.58 26.92 7.79
C THR A 156 11.50 25.97 7.26
N THR A 157 10.24 26.24 7.59
CA THR A 157 9.10 25.36 7.28
C THR A 157 8.03 26.03 6.41
N GLU A 158 8.17 27.32 6.14
CA GLU A 158 7.20 28.06 5.34
C GLU A 158 7.87 29.19 4.54
N ILE A 159 7.22 29.61 3.49
CA ILE A 159 7.54 30.81 2.71
C ILE A 159 6.30 31.68 2.70
N VAL A 160 6.46 32.91 3.15
CA VAL A 160 5.40 33.91 3.21
C VAL A 160 5.52 34.84 2.00
N PHE A 161 4.46 34.95 1.22
CA PHE A 161 4.37 35.83 0.06
C PHE A 161 3.37 36.99 0.33
N PRO A 162 3.47 38.07 -0.46
CA PRO A 162 2.43 39.08 -0.48
C PRO A 162 1.04 38.47 -0.73
N LYS A 163 -0.01 39.24 -0.38
CA LYS A 163 -1.41 38.82 -0.59
C LYS A 163 -1.83 37.60 0.21
N ASN A 164 -1.22 37.38 1.40
CA ASN A 164 -1.51 36.28 2.31
C ASN A 164 -1.41 34.88 1.65
N LEU A 165 -0.41 34.68 0.81
CA LEU A 165 -0.10 33.40 0.20
C LEU A 165 1.05 32.72 0.96
N TYR A 166 0.91 31.42 1.26
CA TYR A 166 1.84 30.65 2.06
C TYR A 166 2.20 29.35 1.37
N VAL A 167 3.49 29.06 1.25
CA VAL A 167 3.98 27.71 0.93
C VAL A 167 4.48 27.08 2.21
N MET A 168 3.96 25.93 2.59
CA MET A 168 4.32 25.23 3.84
C MET A 168 4.74 23.81 3.58
N CYS A 169 5.69 23.33 4.39
CA CYS A 169 5.98 21.91 4.48
C CYS A 169 5.28 21.29 5.70
N GLY A 170 4.72 20.10 5.49
CA GLY A 170 4.01 19.35 6.51
C GLY A 170 4.49 17.91 6.61
N ASN A 171 4.22 17.30 7.74
CA ASN A 171 4.46 15.89 7.98
C ASN A 171 3.15 15.11 8.09
N SER A 172 3.25 13.79 8.23
CA SER A 172 2.14 12.83 8.24
C SER A 172 1.06 13.00 9.34
N ARG A 173 1.14 14.03 10.20
CA ARG A 173 0.12 14.31 11.22
C ARG A 173 -1.07 15.06 10.61
N ALA A 174 -2.03 14.33 10.07
CA ALA A 174 -3.18 14.85 9.31
C ALA A 174 -4.13 15.79 10.08
N TYR A 175 -4.09 15.81 11.41
CA TYR A 175 -5.09 16.54 12.21
C TYR A 175 -4.92 18.07 12.21
N GLY A 176 -3.77 18.58 11.82
CA GLY A 176 -3.50 20.03 11.82
C GLY A 176 -4.01 20.80 10.60
N TRP A 177 -4.51 20.13 9.56
CA TRP A 177 -4.81 20.75 8.26
C TRP A 177 -6.29 21.10 8.04
N HIS A 178 -7.17 20.68 8.95
CA HIS A 178 -8.57 21.09 8.93
C HIS A 178 -8.70 22.58 9.20
N GLY A 179 -9.39 23.30 8.32
CA GLY A 179 -9.58 24.76 8.43
C GLY A 179 -8.64 25.60 7.58
N PHE A 180 -7.57 25.02 7.01
CA PHE A 180 -6.70 25.73 6.06
C PHE A 180 -7.35 25.86 4.68
N HIS A 181 -7.17 26.99 4.00
CA HIS A 181 -7.60 27.21 2.62
C HIS A 181 -6.51 26.71 1.67
N ILE A 182 -6.52 25.41 1.36
CA ILE A 182 -5.45 24.74 0.59
C ILE A 182 -5.78 24.78 -0.90
N LEU A 183 -5.05 25.60 -1.65
CA LEU A 183 -5.19 25.69 -3.12
C LEU A 183 -4.35 24.63 -3.82
N GLY A 184 -3.19 24.27 -3.27
CA GLY A 184 -2.30 23.22 -3.79
C GLY A 184 -1.79 22.31 -2.70
N GLY A 185 -2.08 21.01 -2.79
CA GLY A 185 -1.59 19.96 -1.88
C GLY A 185 -0.74 18.93 -2.64
N ILE A 186 0.50 18.72 -2.19
CA ILE A 186 1.42 17.72 -2.76
C ILE A 186 1.79 16.71 -1.69
N LEU A 187 1.65 15.41 -2.01
CA LEU A 187 2.14 14.30 -1.22
C LEU A 187 3.39 13.73 -1.91
N ASP A 188 4.55 13.97 -1.34
CA ASP A 188 5.80 13.38 -1.81
C ASP A 188 6.04 12.04 -1.11
N GLU A 189 6.53 11.05 -1.86
CA GLU A 189 6.68 9.67 -1.43
C GLU A 189 5.36 9.03 -0.94
N ALA A 190 4.27 9.32 -1.68
CA ALA A 190 2.91 8.91 -1.31
C ALA A 190 2.75 7.41 -1.02
N CYS A 191 3.51 6.54 -1.70
CA CYS A 191 3.49 5.10 -1.48
C CYS A 191 4.02 4.70 -0.09
N LYS A 192 4.78 5.58 0.59
CA LYS A 192 5.45 5.31 1.87
C LYS A 192 4.75 5.92 3.09
N PHE A 193 3.53 6.43 2.94
CA PHE A 193 2.80 7.04 4.05
C PHE A 193 2.23 5.98 5.00
N MET A 194 2.96 5.69 6.07
CA MET A 194 2.60 4.77 7.16
C MET A 194 2.61 5.50 8.50
N ASP A 195 1.84 5.03 9.48
CA ASP A 195 1.96 5.46 10.87
C ASP A 195 3.05 4.67 11.63
N ARG A 196 3.09 4.83 12.96
CA ARG A 196 4.08 4.15 13.81
C ARG A 196 3.84 2.65 13.93
N ASP A 197 2.63 2.21 13.64
CA ASP A 197 2.20 0.81 13.69
C ASP A 197 2.14 0.19 12.28
N ASP A 198 2.87 0.79 11.31
CA ASP A 198 2.92 0.41 9.91
C ASP A 198 1.55 0.39 9.19
N LYS A 199 0.56 1.16 9.71
CA LYS A 199 -0.75 1.29 9.07
C LYS A 199 -0.74 2.40 8.02
N PRO A 200 -1.35 2.17 6.84
CA PRO A 200 -1.42 3.19 5.79
C PRO A 200 -2.24 4.41 6.21
N ILE A 201 -1.63 5.60 6.15
CA ILE A 201 -2.29 6.88 6.48
C ILE A 201 -2.45 7.80 5.29
N GLY A 202 -1.94 7.41 4.13
CA GLY A 202 -1.96 8.23 2.91
C GLY A 202 -3.36 8.68 2.50
N GLU A 203 -4.36 7.79 2.62
CA GLU A 203 -5.76 8.08 2.30
C GLU A 203 -6.33 9.22 3.17
N ARG A 204 -6.04 9.19 4.47
CA ARG A 204 -6.50 10.22 5.40
C ARG A 204 -5.90 11.58 5.11
N ILE A 205 -4.60 11.62 4.75
CA ILE A 205 -3.92 12.87 4.40
C ILE A 205 -4.44 13.40 3.07
N TRP A 206 -4.59 12.54 2.06
CA TRP A 206 -5.16 12.91 0.77
C TRP A 206 -6.54 13.52 0.92
N ASN A 207 -7.43 12.86 1.67
CA ASN A 207 -8.79 13.32 1.89
C ASN A 207 -8.85 14.67 2.62
N ALA A 208 -7.92 14.91 3.57
CA ALA A 208 -7.85 16.20 4.25
C ALA A 208 -7.47 17.34 3.30
N LEU A 209 -6.47 17.13 2.43
CA LEU A 209 -6.04 18.12 1.44
C LEU A 209 -7.12 18.34 0.36
N GLU A 210 -7.67 17.25 -0.17
CA GLU A 210 -8.71 17.32 -1.21
C GLU A 210 -9.98 17.99 -0.70
N THR A 211 -10.48 17.62 0.47
CA THR A 211 -11.70 18.21 1.04
C THR A 211 -11.52 19.71 1.27
N SER A 212 -10.37 20.13 1.82
CA SER A 212 -10.07 21.54 1.97
C SER A 212 -10.03 22.27 0.63
N GLY A 213 -9.36 21.71 -0.36
CA GLY A 213 -9.29 22.30 -1.71
C GLY A 213 -10.66 22.36 -2.37
N ARG A 214 -11.37 21.23 -2.45
CA ARG A 214 -12.65 21.11 -3.15
C ARG A 214 -13.75 22.01 -2.57
N THR A 215 -13.78 22.20 -1.26
CA THR A 215 -14.82 23.01 -0.62
C THR A 215 -14.58 24.52 -0.76
N ARG A 216 -13.33 24.95 -0.92
CA ARG A 216 -12.97 26.38 -0.97
C ARG A 216 -12.54 26.87 -2.35
N PHE A 217 -11.99 25.96 -3.17
CA PHE A 217 -11.46 26.24 -4.50
C PHE A 217 -11.95 25.21 -5.53
N PRO A 218 -13.26 24.95 -5.68
CA PRO A 218 -13.81 23.82 -6.45
C PRO A 218 -13.26 23.74 -7.88
N ASP A 219 -13.03 24.91 -8.51
CA ASP A 219 -12.54 25.00 -9.89
C ASP A 219 -11.02 25.19 -10.02
N TYR A 220 -10.26 25.26 -8.89
CA TYR A 220 -8.86 25.70 -8.93
C TYR A 220 -7.90 24.80 -8.15
N TYR A 221 -8.39 24.07 -7.13
CA TYR A 221 -7.52 23.26 -6.26
C TYR A 221 -6.74 22.20 -7.04
N LYS A 222 -5.61 21.82 -6.50
CA LYS A 222 -4.83 20.67 -6.97
C LYS A 222 -4.36 19.81 -5.81
N THR A 223 -4.64 18.51 -5.86
CA THR A 223 -4.11 17.51 -4.94
C THR A 223 -3.32 16.49 -5.75
N ILE A 224 -2.02 16.35 -5.45
CA ILE A 224 -1.08 15.59 -6.27
C ILE A 224 -0.28 14.65 -5.41
N ALA A 225 -0.28 13.37 -5.78
CA ALA A 225 0.58 12.36 -5.21
C ALA A 225 1.75 12.06 -6.15
N ILE A 226 2.97 12.07 -5.63
CA ILE A 226 4.15 11.61 -6.35
C ILE A 226 4.88 10.56 -5.54
N SER A 227 5.34 9.48 -6.17
CA SER A 227 6.14 8.45 -5.51
C SER A 227 6.88 7.55 -6.51
N SER A 228 7.82 6.76 -6.02
CA SER A 228 8.14 5.46 -6.59
C SER A 228 7.27 4.41 -5.90
N PRO A 229 6.83 3.33 -6.59
CA PRO A 229 5.98 2.33 -5.96
C PRO A 229 6.72 1.57 -4.88
N LEU A 230 6.00 1.11 -3.86
CA LEU A 230 6.55 0.26 -2.81
C LEU A 230 6.04 -1.17 -2.98
N TRP A 231 4.71 -1.36 -3.09
CA TRP A 231 4.04 -2.60 -3.47
C TRP A 231 2.72 -2.32 -4.22
N GLU A 232 2.09 -3.36 -4.77
CA GLU A 232 0.93 -3.22 -5.68
C GLU A 232 -0.28 -2.51 -5.07
N ASP A 233 -0.49 -2.63 -3.76
CA ASP A 233 -1.64 -2.08 -3.03
C ASP A 233 -1.24 -0.99 -2.04
N ASP A 234 -0.06 -0.39 -2.18
CA ASP A 234 0.26 0.81 -1.42
C ASP A 234 -0.68 1.98 -1.78
N PHE A 235 -0.74 2.98 -0.92
CA PHE A 235 -1.65 4.10 -1.11
C PHE A 235 -1.46 4.80 -2.47
N GLY A 236 -0.21 5.07 -2.85
CA GLY A 236 0.08 5.76 -4.12
C GLY A 236 -0.33 4.95 -5.33
N MET A 237 -0.09 3.62 -5.31
CA MET A 237 -0.49 2.72 -6.39
C MET A 237 -2.01 2.59 -6.51
N ARG A 238 -2.73 2.46 -5.38
CA ARG A 238 -4.21 2.47 -5.41
C ARG A 238 -4.73 3.78 -5.99
N LYS A 239 -4.23 4.91 -5.51
CA LYS A 239 -4.63 6.24 -6.01
C LYS A 239 -4.32 6.40 -7.51
N TYR A 240 -3.17 5.91 -7.97
CA TYR A 240 -2.84 5.88 -9.39
C TYR A 240 -3.85 5.05 -10.19
N LYS A 241 -4.18 3.82 -9.74
CA LYS A 241 -5.13 2.93 -10.42
C LYS A 241 -6.51 3.59 -10.53
N ASP A 242 -7.01 4.18 -9.44
CA ASP A 242 -8.31 4.88 -9.39
C ASP A 242 -8.35 6.06 -10.38
N LEU A 243 -7.37 6.96 -10.30
CA LEU A 243 -7.31 8.14 -11.18
C LEU A 243 -7.04 7.76 -12.64
N LYS A 244 -6.29 6.69 -12.89
CA LYS A 244 -6.05 6.18 -14.25
C LYS A 244 -7.34 5.62 -14.85
N TYR A 245 -8.11 4.87 -14.08
CA TYR A 245 -9.41 4.37 -14.52
C TYR A 245 -10.36 5.53 -14.86
N GLU A 246 -10.48 6.53 -13.98
CA GLU A 246 -11.29 7.71 -14.24
C GLU A 246 -10.82 8.48 -15.50
N MET A 247 -9.51 8.62 -15.68
CA MET A 247 -8.93 9.30 -16.84
C MET A 247 -9.25 8.54 -18.15
N ASP A 248 -9.19 7.21 -18.12
CA ASP A 248 -9.51 6.36 -19.27
C ASP A 248 -11.01 6.39 -19.61
N GLU A 249 -11.88 6.55 -18.60
CA GLU A 249 -13.31 6.82 -18.78
C GLU A 249 -13.63 8.27 -19.26
N GLY A 250 -12.58 9.07 -19.52
CA GLY A 250 -12.73 10.42 -20.09
C GLY A 250 -12.86 11.57 -19.09
N ASN A 251 -12.64 11.31 -17.79
CA ASN A 251 -12.61 12.38 -16.77
C ASN A 251 -11.38 13.28 -16.99
N LYS A 252 -11.61 14.52 -17.40
CA LYS A 252 -10.57 15.54 -17.67
C LYS A 252 -10.07 16.25 -16.40
N THR A 253 -10.68 15.97 -15.26
CA THR A 253 -10.29 16.61 -13.98
C THR A 253 -9.18 15.83 -13.25
N VAL A 254 -8.82 14.67 -13.75
CA VAL A 254 -7.77 13.82 -13.19
C VAL A 254 -6.62 13.62 -14.17
N TYR A 255 -5.42 13.38 -13.63
CA TYR A 255 -4.24 12.98 -14.41
C TYR A 255 -3.45 11.90 -13.69
N ALA A 256 -3.17 10.79 -14.35
CA ALA A 256 -2.42 9.69 -13.75
C ALA A 256 -1.39 9.15 -14.72
N GLU A 257 -0.16 8.99 -14.25
CA GLU A 257 0.93 8.44 -15.05
C GLU A 257 1.84 7.53 -14.21
N CYS A 258 2.10 6.32 -14.74
CA CYS A 258 3.11 5.40 -14.23
C CYS A 258 4.19 5.22 -15.31
N ALA A 259 5.45 5.47 -14.96
CA ALA A 259 6.53 5.44 -15.94
C ALA A 259 7.88 5.02 -15.37
N PRO A 260 8.67 4.21 -16.09
CA PRO A 260 10.02 3.87 -15.68
C PRO A 260 10.98 5.07 -15.81
N THR A 261 12.06 5.03 -15.04
CA THR A 261 13.09 6.09 -14.99
C THR A 261 13.64 6.44 -16.37
N TRP A 262 13.96 5.46 -17.19
CA TRP A 262 14.55 5.67 -18.53
C TRP A 262 13.61 6.31 -19.55
N LYS A 263 12.31 6.39 -19.26
CA LYS A 263 11.36 7.19 -20.07
C LYS A 263 11.30 8.65 -19.66
N LYS A 264 11.65 8.95 -18.41
CA LYS A 264 11.55 10.29 -17.84
C LYS A 264 12.88 11.02 -17.72
N SER A 265 13.94 10.31 -17.36
CA SER A 265 15.29 10.86 -17.24
C SER A 265 16.09 10.65 -18.52
N PRO A 266 16.60 11.69 -19.18
CA PRO A 266 17.48 11.54 -20.33
C PRO A 266 18.89 11.06 -19.93
N LYS A 267 19.23 11.04 -18.64
CA LYS A 267 20.53 10.63 -18.11
C LYS A 267 20.62 9.13 -17.82
N VAL A 268 19.48 8.44 -17.77
CA VAL A 268 19.38 7.03 -17.37
C VAL A 268 18.76 6.23 -18.53
N THR A 269 19.50 5.25 -19.00
CA THR A 269 19.00 4.28 -19.99
C THR A 269 18.75 2.93 -19.31
N PHE A 270 17.94 2.06 -19.93
CA PHE A 270 17.78 0.70 -19.44
C PHE A 270 19.12 -0.04 -19.37
N GLU A 271 19.98 0.18 -20.35
CA GLU A 271 21.31 -0.44 -20.42
C GLU A 271 22.21 0.01 -19.25
N SER A 272 22.14 1.28 -18.84
CA SER A 272 22.92 1.78 -17.68
C SER A 272 22.49 1.17 -16.33
N LEU A 273 21.32 0.55 -16.26
CA LEU A 273 20.79 -0.11 -15.07
C LEU A 273 20.91 -1.64 -15.11
N LYS A 274 21.54 -2.20 -16.14
CA LYS A 274 21.60 -3.65 -16.39
C LYS A 274 22.20 -4.45 -15.21
N GLU A 275 23.18 -3.89 -14.54
CA GLU A 275 23.79 -4.52 -13.35
C GLU A 275 22.82 -4.59 -12.17
N ASP A 276 22.01 -3.56 -11.96
CA ASP A 276 20.99 -3.56 -10.91
C ASP A 276 19.92 -4.62 -11.19
N PHE A 277 19.48 -4.71 -12.45
CA PHE A 277 18.56 -5.76 -12.91
C PHE A 277 19.13 -7.17 -12.80
N ARG A 278 20.46 -7.33 -12.93
CA ARG A 278 21.12 -8.63 -12.79
C ARG A 278 21.25 -9.04 -11.32
N ARG A 279 21.57 -8.08 -10.43
CA ARG A 279 21.74 -8.35 -9.00
C ARG A 279 20.43 -8.62 -8.28
N ASN A 280 19.46 -7.77 -8.50
CA ASN A 280 18.14 -7.90 -7.87
C ASN A 280 17.06 -7.36 -8.82
N PRO A 281 16.55 -8.22 -9.73
CA PRO A 281 15.59 -7.79 -10.74
C PRO A 281 14.30 -7.23 -10.14
N GLU A 282 13.83 -7.77 -9.02
CA GLU A 282 12.60 -7.33 -8.37
C GLU A 282 12.73 -5.90 -7.84
N VAL A 283 13.78 -5.61 -7.09
CA VAL A 283 14.08 -4.26 -6.61
C VAL A 283 14.31 -3.29 -7.78
N ALA A 284 15.04 -3.71 -8.82
CA ALA A 284 15.28 -2.88 -9.99
C ALA A 284 13.99 -2.56 -10.76
N TRP A 285 13.07 -3.52 -10.91
CA TRP A 285 11.75 -3.28 -11.50
C TRP A 285 10.89 -2.35 -10.63
N ARG A 286 10.92 -2.50 -9.30
CA ARG A 286 10.23 -1.60 -8.38
C ARG A 286 10.79 -0.19 -8.48
N ASP A 287 12.10 -0.06 -8.27
CA ASP A 287 12.74 1.25 -8.07
C ASP A 287 12.89 2.03 -9.37
N TYR A 288 13.31 1.38 -10.45
CA TYR A 288 13.54 2.04 -11.74
C TYR A 288 12.46 1.76 -12.77
N GLY A 289 11.88 0.57 -12.74
CA GLY A 289 10.84 0.15 -13.69
C GLY A 289 9.45 0.68 -13.37
N ALA A 290 9.25 1.21 -12.17
CA ALA A 290 7.94 1.58 -11.62
C ALA A 290 6.93 0.41 -11.66
N ARG A 291 7.42 -0.82 -11.47
CA ARG A 291 6.63 -2.05 -11.36
C ARG A 291 6.74 -2.55 -9.93
N PRO A 292 5.71 -2.34 -9.11
CA PRO A 292 5.74 -2.77 -7.72
C PRO A 292 5.67 -4.29 -7.60
N PRO A 293 6.37 -4.88 -6.61
CA PRO A 293 6.13 -6.24 -6.18
C PRO A 293 4.77 -6.36 -5.46
N THR A 294 4.31 -7.59 -5.27
CA THR A 294 3.09 -7.86 -4.50
C THR A 294 3.23 -7.54 -3.01
N ALA A 295 4.45 -7.52 -2.48
CA ALA A 295 4.76 -7.17 -1.09
C ALA A 295 5.97 -6.23 -0.99
N ASP A 296 6.01 -5.42 0.08
CA ASP A 296 7.18 -4.66 0.49
C ASP A 296 8.16 -5.59 1.21
N ASN A 297 9.43 -5.66 0.73
CA ASN A 297 10.42 -6.60 1.23
C ASN A 297 9.91 -8.06 1.26
N PRO A 298 9.56 -8.64 0.09
CA PRO A 298 8.89 -9.92 0.02
C PRO A 298 9.72 -11.04 0.65
N TYR A 299 9.04 -11.92 1.37
CA TYR A 299 9.68 -13.09 1.99
C TYR A 299 10.15 -14.11 0.94
N PHE A 300 9.40 -14.27 -0.15
CA PHE A 300 9.81 -15.06 -1.31
C PHE A 300 10.33 -14.13 -2.42
N GLY A 301 11.56 -14.33 -2.87
CA GLY A 301 12.12 -13.58 -4.01
C GLY A 301 11.44 -13.92 -5.34
N ASP A 302 10.87 -15.12 -5.46
CA ASP A 302 10.04 -15.56 -6.58
C ASP A 302 8.77 -16.24 -6.02
N PRO A 303 7.70 -15.47 -5.75
CA PRO A 303 6.47 -16.01 -5.16
C PRO A 303 5.70 -16.96 -6.09
N ASP A 304 6.00 -16.99 -7.39
CA ASP A 304 5.36 -17.94 -8.31
C ASP A 304 5.85 -19.38 -8.14
N ILE A 305 6.93 -19.60 -7.39
CA ILE A 305 7.37 -20.94 -6.98
C ILE A 305 6.27 -21.68 -6.22
N LEU A 306 5.43 -20.97 -5.47
CA LEU A 306 4.30 -21.54 -4.73
C LEU A 306 3.23 -22.15 -5.64
N VAL A 307 3.04 -21.57 -6.83
CA VAL A 307 2.09 -22.10 -7.82
C VAL A 307 2.73 -23.22 -8.64
N ARG A 308 4.03 -23.09 -8.96
CA ARG A 308 4.76 -24.10 -9.75
C ARG A 308 5.00 -25.39 -8.97
N ASN A 309 5.22 -25.30 -7.66
CA ASN A 309 5.50 -26.46 -6.81
C ASN A 309 4.25 -27.11 -6.21
N ALA A 310 3.08 -26.47 -6.34
CA ALA A 310 1.81 -27.09 -5.96
C ALA A 310 1.52 -28.32 -6.82
N ASP A 311 1.17 -29.42 -6.17
CA ASP A 311 0.80 -30.68 -6.86
C ASP A 311 -0.69 -30.66 -7.20
N ARG A 312 -1.00 -30.51 -8.47
CA ARG A 312 -2.39 -30.47 -8.98
C ARG A 312 -3.08 -31.85 -8.99
N SER A 313 -2.34 -32.92 -8.74
CA SER A 313 -2.92 -34.26 -8.59
C SER A 313 -3.51 -34.49 -7.19
N ILE A 314 -3.08 -33.69 -6.22
CA ILE A 314 -3.65 -33.69 -4.86
C ILE A 314 -4.90 -32.81 -4.86
N VAL A 315 -6.02 -33.43 -4.49
CA VAL A 315 -7.31 -32.74 -4.41
C VAL A 315 -7.54 -32.24 -3.00
N ASN A 316 -8.11 -31.02 -2.85
CA ASN A 316 -8.58 -30.54 -1.56
C ASN A 316 -9.59 -31.53 -0.97
N PRO A 317 -9.34 -32.11 0.21
CA PRO A 317 -10.24 -33.12 0.78
C PRO A 317 -11.59 -32.56 1.24
N THR A 318 -11.71 -31.25 1.41
CA THR A 318 -12.91 -30.60 1.95
C THR A 318 -13.82 -30.08 0.80
N ASN A 319 -15.10 -30.48 0.85
CA ASN A 319 -16.15 -30.00 -0.03
C ASN A 319 -16.55 -28.55 0.34
N SER A 320 -17.30 -27.89 -0.53
CA SER A 320 -17.82 -26.51 -0.29
C SER A 320 -18.78 -26.40 0.89
N ASP A 321 -19.39 -27.50 1.34
CA ASP A 321 -20.27 -27.59 2.52
C ASP A 321 -19.51 -27.91 3.82
N GLY A 322 -18.19 -28.06 3.75
CA GLY A 322 -17.33 -28.40 4.87
C GLY A 322 -17.23 -29.91 5.16
N SER A 323 -17.93 -30.76 4.43
CA SER A 323 -17.79 -32.21 4.53
C SER A 323 -16.52 -32.71 3.84
N PHE A 324 -16.03 -33.89 4.24
CA PHE A 324 -14.88 -34.49 3.58
C PHE A 324 -15.28 -35.40 2.40
N HIS A 325 -14.40 -35.51 1.42
CA HIS A 325 -14.50 -36.49 0.36
C HIS A 325 -14.46 -37.90 0.94
N LYS A 326 -15.21 -38.86 0.38
CA LYS A 326 -15.26 -40.25 0.87
C LYS A 326 -13.89 -40.97 0.80
N ASP A 327 -13.01 -40.53 -0.07
CA ASP A 327 -11.68 -41.10 -0.27
C ASP A 327 -10.63 -40.44 0.64
N PHE A 328 -11.01 -39.46 1.46
CA PHE A 328 -10.12 -38.84 2.44
C PHE A 328 -9.95 -39.80 3.63
N LYS A 329 -8.86 -40.55 3.63
CA LYS A 329 -8.53 -41.58 4.60
C LYS A 329 -7.06 -41.53 4.99
N PRO A 330 -6.70 -41.99 6.20
CA PRO A 330 -5.30 -42.07 6.61
C PRO A 330 -4.49 -43.01 5.72
N LYS A 331 -3.26 -42.64 5.46
CA LYS A 331 -2.25 -43.51 4.85
C LYS A 331 -1.82 -44.55 5.86
N PRO A 332 -1.82 -45.86 5.51
CA PRO A 332 -1.37 -46.90 6.44
C PRO A 332 0.07 -46.66 6.95
N GLY A 333 0.25 -46.70 8.26
CA GLY A 333 1.55 -46.57 8.92
C GLY A 333 2.06 -45.09 9.01
N ALA A 334 1.28 -44.09 8.60
CA ALA A 334 1.65 -42.68 8.78
C ALA A 334 1.12 -42.13 10.09
N SER A 335 1.93 -41.30 10.76
CA SER A 335 1.52 -40.42 11.87
C SER A 335 1.27 -39.00 11.35
N TYR A 336 0.25 -38.33 11.93
CA TYR A 336 -0.21 -37.04 11.48
C TYR A 336 0.06 -35.93 12.50
N TYR A 337 0.49 -34.80 12.03
CA TYR A 337 0.78 -33.61 12.82
C TYR A 337 -0.21 -32.50 12.43
N ILE A 338 -0.80 -31.86 13.43
CA ILE A 338 -1.74 -30.76 13.25
C ILE A 338 -1.16 -29.51 13.89
N HIS A 339 -1.28 -28.39 13.19
CA HIS A 339 -1.12 -27.08 13.80
C HIS A 339 -2.36 -26.23 13.59
N VAL A 340 -2.73 -25.48 14.63
CA VAL A 340 -3.87 -24.56 14.63
C VAL A 340 -3.40 -23.17 14.99
N ASP A 341 -3.68 -22.23 14.11
CA ASP A 341 -3.58 -20.80 14.39
C ASP A 341 -4.98 -20.25 14.72
N LEU A 342 -5.15 -19.70 15.95
CA LEU A 342 -6.45 -19.28 16.48
C LEU A 342 -6.61 -17.77 16.36
N GLY A 343 -7.43 -17.28 15.42
CA GLY A 343 -7.94 -15.94 15.37
C GLY A 343 -9.39 -15.83 15.88
N ALA A 344 -9.73 -14.82 16.70
CA ALA A 344 -11.05 -14.78 17.35
C ALA A 344 -12.07 -13.86 16.68
N VAL A 345 -11.74 -12.62 16.34
CA VAL A 345 -12.71 -11.59 15.96
C VAL A 345 -12.42 -10.91 14.62
N HIS A 346 -11.17 -10.63 14.31
CA HIS A 346 -10.76 -9.94 13.08
C HIS A 346 -9.84 -10.78 12.21
N ASP A 347 -9.21 -11.80 12.80
CA ASP A 347 -8.32 -12.73 12.13
C ASP A 347 -9.08 -14.02 11.83
N LYS A 348 -8.58 -14.80 10.88
CA LYS A 348 -9.13 -16.12 10.58
C LYS A 348 -8.60 -17.11 11.61
N CYS A 349 -9.28 -18.24 11.72
CA CYS A 349 -8.71 -19.42 12.36
C CYS A 349 -8.33 -20.42 11.27
N ALA A 350 -7.14 -20.97 11.33
CA ALA A 350 -6.65 -21.92 10.34
C ALA A 350 -6.14 -23.21 10.99
N LEU A 351 -6.30 -24.32 10.30
CA LEU A 351 -5.81 -25.64 10.67
C LEU A 351 -5.11 -26.28 9.48
N ALA A 352 -3.91 -26.77 9.70
CA ALA A 352 -3.24 -27.64 8.74
C ALA A 352 -2.93 -29.00 9.36
N MET A 353 -3.10 -30.07 8.57
CA MET A 353 -2.71 -31.43 8.94
C MET A 353 -1.76 -31.98 7.89
N VAL A 354 -0.66 -32.57 8.35
CA VAL A 354 0.40 -33.11 7.50
C VAL A 354 0.89 -34.48 8.00
N HIS A 355 1.54 -35.23 7.10
CA HIS A 355 2.31 -36.41 7.47
C HIS A 355 3.64 -36.48 6.72
N VAL A 356 4.61 -37.23 7.24
CA VAL A 356 5.85 -37.55 6.53
C VAL A 356 5.57 -38.62 5.47
N ASP A 357 5.75 -38.26 4.19
CA ASP A 357 5.40 -39.10 3.02
C ASP A 357 6.62 -39.81 2.41
N GLY A 358 7.76 -39.79 3.06
CA GLY A 358 9.01 -40.37 2.62
C GLY A 358 10.21 -39.46 2.90
N GLU A 359 11.34 -39.79 2.30
CA GLU A 359 12.58 -39.02 2.40
C GLU A 359 13.15 -38.76 0.99
N LEU A 360 13.95 -37.69 0.85
CA LEU A 360 14.75 -37.52 -0.34
C LEU A 360 15.77 -38.64 -0.47
N ASP A 361 15.94 -39.15 -1.68
CA ASP A 361 16.95 -40.19 -2.01
C ASP A 361 18.36 -39.52 -2.06
N ASP A 362 18.83 -39.08 -0.91
CA ASP A 362 20.20 -38.60 -0.66
C ASP A 362 20.83 -39.39 0.46
N PRO A 363 21.69 -40.40 0.15
CA PRO A 363 22.31 -41.27 1.14
C PRO A 363 23.15 -40.53 2.20
N ASN A 364 23.63 -39.32 1.87
CA ASN A 364 24.49 -38.54 2.76
C ASN A 364 23.71 -37.53 3.62
N ASN A 365 22.48 -37.22 3.24
CA ASN A 365 21.63 -36.27 3.94
C ASN A 365 20.15 -36.55 3.69
N PRO A 366 19.62 -37.67 4.26
CA PRO A 366 18.20 -37.98 4.13
C PRO A 366 17.37 -36.87 4.78
N ARG A 367 16.45 -36.29 4.05
CA ARG A 367 15.57 -35.23 4.55
C ARG A 367 14.11 -35.58 4.30
N PRO A 368 13.22 -35.37 5.29
CA PRO A 368 11.84 -35.79 5.17
C PRO A 368 11.11 -35.04 4.07
N ILE A 369 10.27 -35.76 3.33
CA ILE A 369 9.25 -35.20 2.42
C ILE A 369 7.95 -35.20 3.18
N VAL A 370 7.30 -34.04 3.28
CA VAL A 370 6.05 -33.85 4.02
C VAL A 370 4.91 -33.62 3.03
N LYS A 371 3.77 -34.28 3.28
CA LYS A 371 2.55 -34.04 2.52
C LYS A 371 1.55 -33.28 3.38
N VAL A 372 1.00 -32.20 2.83
CA VAL A 372 -0.12 -31.46 3.41
C VAL A 372 -1.42 -32.14 3.00
N ASP A 373 -2.10 -32.75 3.96
CA ASP A 373 -3.31 -33.52 3.73
C ASP A 373 -4.58 -32.66 3.88
N LEU A 374 -4.55 -31.65 4.75
CA LEU A 374 -5.68 -30.78 5.04
C LEU A 374 -5.22 -29.33 5.26
N MET A 375 -6.00 -28.42 4.73
CA MET A 375 -5.94 -26.98 4.98
C MET A 375 -7.37 -26.47 5.17
N ASP A 376 -7.77 -26.21 6.41
CA ASP A 376 -9.09 -25.67 6.75
C ASP A 376 -8.97 -24.24 7.29
N VAL A 377 -9.93 -23.39 6.96
CA VAL A 377 -10.00 -21.99 7.39
C VAL A 377 -11.41 -21.64 7.84
N TRP A 378 -11.51 -21.01 9.02
CA TRP A 378 -12.76 -20.43 9.53
C TRP A 378 -12.68 -18.91 9.52
N GLU A 379 -13.75 -18.28 9.07
CA GLU A 379 -13.90 -16.82 9.09
C GLU A 379 -14.97 -16.43 10.13
N ALA A 380 -14.71 -15.35 10.86
CA ALA A 380 -15.68 -14.84 11.81
C ALA A 380 -16.96 -14.38 11.06
N PRO A 381 -18.15 -14.73 11.54
CA PRO A 381 -19.37 -14.22 10.96
C PRO A 381 -19.44 -12.68 11.10
N PRO A 382 -20.22 -11.97 10.25
CA PRO A 382 -20.27 -10.50 10.25
C PRO A 382 -20.60 -9.87 11.62
N GLN A 383 -21.30 -10.60 12.48
CA GLN A 383 -21.58 -10.22 13.87
C GLN A 383 -21.32 -11.45 14.76
N GLY A 384 -20.11 -11.57 15.27
CA GLY A 384 -19.75 -12.67 16.16
C GLY A 384 -18.25 -12.99 16.14
N ALA A 385 -17.91 -14.11 16.78
CA ALA A 385 -16.57 -14.64 16.84
C ALA A 385 -16.53 -16.09 16.34
N ILE A 386 -15.37 -16.57 15.93
CA ILE A 386 -15.16 -17.98 15.58
C ILE A 386 -15.31 -18.82 16.85
N LYS A 387 -16.08 -19.89 16.75
CA LYS A 387 -16.25 -20.84 17.87
C LYS A 387 -15.09 -21.84 17.87
N PHE A 388 -14.19 -21.71 18.80
CA PHE A 388 -13.06 -22.65 18.93
C PHE A 388 -13.50 -24.11 19.17
N SER A 389 -14.73 -24.32 19.66
CA SER A 389 -15.34 -25.66 19.73
C SER A 389 -15.52 -26.31 18.36
N GLU A 390 -15.77 -25.55 17.30
CA GLU A 390 -15.89 -26.10 15.93
C GLU A 390 -14.54 -26.63 15.44
N VAL A 391 -13.43 -25.92 15.75
CA VAL A 391 -12.07 -26.33 15.43
C VAL A 391 -11.69 -27.60 16.22
N ARG A 392 -11.97 -27.64 17.53
CA ARG A 392 -11.73 -28.85 18.37
C ARG A 392 -12.53 -30.06 17.87
N ASN A 393 -13.81 -29.87 17.58
CA ASN A 393 -14.65 -30.94 17.02
C ASN A 393 -14.13 -31.46 15.68
N ARG A 394 -13.52 -30.60 14.85
CA ARG A 394 -12.89 -31.00 13.59
C ARG A 394 -11.69 -31.93 13.86
N ILE A 395 -10.85 -31.61 14.85
CA ILE A 395 -9.69 -32.45 15.25
C ILE A 395 -10.15 -33.80 15.79
N ILE A 396 -11.14 -33.81 16.70
CA ILE A 396 -11.72 -35.03 17.26
C ILE A 396 -12.34 -35.89 16.14
N TYR A 397 -13.07 -35.28 15.21
CA TYR A 397 -13.67 -35.97 14.08
C TYR A 397 -12.64 -36.66 13.17
N LEU A 398 -11.50 -35.99 12.91
CA LEU A 398 -10.39 -36.57 12.13
C LEU A 398 -9.83 -37.86 12.79
N ARG A 399 -9.68 -37.87 14.11
CA ARG A 399 -9.19 -39.05 14.85
C ARG A 399 -10.27 -40.12 14.99
N ASP A 400 -11.43 -39.76 15.57
CA ASP A 400 -12.40 -40.73 16.07
C ASP A 400 -13.33 -41.26 14.97
N THR A 401 -13.61 -40.46 13.96
CA THR A 401 -14.54 -40.83 12.87
C THR A 401 -13.78 -41.27 11.62
N LEU A 402 -12.74 -40.52 11.22
CA LEU A 402 -11.99 -40.85 10.01
C LEU A 402 -10.77 -41.75 10.28
N GLY A 403 -10.37 -41.94 11.55
CA GLY A 403 -9.32 -42.87 11.96
C GLY A 403 -7.90 -42.38 11.69
N PHE A 404 -7.66 -41.06 11.58
CA PHE A 404 -6.31 -40.50 11.42
C PHE A 404 -5.50 -40.70 12.72
N PRO A 405 -4.34 -41.38 12.69
CA PRO A 405 -3.46 -41.49 13.87
C PRO A 405 -2.72 -40.15 14.06
N ILE A 406 -3.33 -39.26 14.84
CA ILE A 406 -2.80 -37.93 15.14
C ILE A 406 -1.76 -38.06 16.24
N GLU A 407 -0.50 -37.85 15.93
CA GLU A 407 0.64 -37.92 16.83
C GLU A 407 0.71 -36.71 17.75
N LYS A 408 0.53 -35.52 17.16
CA LYS A 408 0.65 -34.27 17.90
C LYS A 408 -0.26 -33.19 17.31
N VAL A 409 -0.86 -32.38 18.21
CA VAL A 409 -1.57 -31.15 17.91
C VAL A 409 -0.80 -29.97 18.50
N THR A 410 -0.47 -28.98 17.72
CA THR A 410 0.24 -27.78 18.18
C THR A 410 -0.60 -26.52 17.99
N PHE A 411 -0.41 -25.55 18.90
CA PHE A 411 -1.06 -24.25 18.87
C PHE A 411 -0.04 -23.13 19.07
N ASP A 412 -0.35 -21.90 18.62
CA ASP A 412 0.40 -20.74 19.08
C ASP A 412 -0.06 -20.31 20.49
N ARG A 413 0.86 -19.67 21.24
CA ARG A 413 0.81 -19.60 22.73
C ARG A 413 -0.32 -18.78 23.36
N TRP A 414 -0.97 -17.84 22.65
CA TRP A 414 -1.72 -16.79 23.36
C TRP A 414 -3.23 -16.99 23.53
N GLN A 415 -3.90 -17.83 22.79
CA GLN A 415 -5.37 -17.97 22.86
C GLN A 415 -5.85 -19.43 23.06
N SER A 416 -4.95 -20.35 23.31
CA SER A 416 -5.19 -21.79 23.16
C SER A 416 -5.34 -22.59 24.46
N ILE A 417 -5.16 -22.00 25.64
CA ILE A 417 -5.13 -22.75 26.92
C ILE A 417 -6.37 -23.60 27.13
N ASP A 418 -7.56 -23.04 26.92
CA ASP A 418 -8.84 -23.78 27.03
C ASP A 418 -8.92 -24.92 26.00
N SER A 419 -8.54 -24.66 24.75
CA SER A 419 -8.54 -25.68 23.70
C SER A 419 -7.51 -26.76 23.92
N GLN A 420 -6.35 -26.41 24.47
CA GLN A 420 -5.30 -27.36 24.85
C GLN A 420 -5.82 -28.32 25.92
N GLN A 421 -6.29 -27.82 27.05
CA GLN A 421 -6.78 -28.63 28.15
C GLN A 421 -7.88 -29.59 27.70
N LEU A 422 -8.85 -29.10 26.93
CA LEU A 422 -9.95 -29.92 26.43
C LEU A 422 -9.50 -31.04 25.48
N LEU A 423 -8.48 -30.81 24.64
CA LEU A 423 -7.92 -31.85 23.76
C LEU A 423 -7.04 -32.82 24.52
N GLU A 424 -6.30 -32.36 25.55
CA GLU A 424 -5.55 -33.25 26.47
C GLU A 424 -6.49 -34.18 27.24
N ASP A 425 -7.63 -33.64 27.72
CA ASP A 425 -8.68 -34.46 28.38
C ASP A 425 -9.27 -35.51 27.44
N GLU A 426 -9.33 -35.23 26.14
CA GLU A 426 -9.74 -36.16 25.08
C GLU A 426 -8.58 -37.13 24.68
N GLY A 427 -7.40 -37.02 25.29
CA GLY A 427 -6.27 -37.91 25.08
C GLY A 427 -5.37 -37.57 23.89
N PHE A 428 -5.39 -36.32 23.42
CA PHE A 428 -4.41 -35.85 22.42
C PHE A 428 -3.10 -35.40 23.08
N THR A 429 -1.99 -35.60 22.39
CA THR A 429 -0.73 -34.96 22.74
C THR A 429 -0.77 -33.51 22.18
N VAL A 430 -0.72 -32.53 23.08
CA VAL A 430 -0.82 -31.12 22.70
C VAL A 430 0.44 -30.37 23.14
N ASP A 431 1.00 -29.54 22.24
CA ASP A 431 2.12 -28.65 22.51
C ASP A 431 1.86 -27.19 22.09
N LEU A 432 2.56 -26.26 22.74
CA LEU A 432 2.55 -24.84 22.37
C LEU A 432 3.85 -24.47 21.68
N ILE A 433 3.74 -24.00 20.45
CA ILE A 433 4.88 -23.49 19.69
C ILE A 433 4.71 -22.00 19.43
N GLY A 434 5.83 -21.28 19.36
CA GLY A 434 5.79 -19.81 19.14
C GLY A 434 6.21 -19.50 17.71
N ILE A 435 5.31 -19.60 16.75
CA ILE A 435 5.60 -19.33 15.33
C ILE A 435 6.03 -17.88 15.11
N ASP A 436 5.40 -16.94 15.78
CA ASP A 436 5.72 -15.52 15.67
C ASP A 436 7.01 -15.07 16.39
N ARG A 437 7.62 -15.92 17.19
CA ARG A 437 8.82 -15.56 17.97
C ARG A 437 10.13 -15.72 17.21
N THR A 438 10.19 -16.70 16.33
CA THR A 438 11.36 -17.01 15.51
C THR A 438 10.92 -17.24 14.08
N SER A 439 11.80 -17.02 13.12
CA SER A 439 11.52 -17.34 11.71
C SER A 439 11.66 -18.84 11.41
N GLU A 440 12.04 -19.66 12.37
CA GLU A 440 12.45 -21.06 12.19
C GLU A 440 11.41 -21.91 11.45
N TYR A 441 10.16 -21.91 11.90
CA TYR A 441 9.08 -22.67 11.25
C TYR A 441 8.78 -22.17 9.85
N HIS A 442 8.79 -20.85 9.67
CA HIS A 442 8.59 -20.23 8.36
C HIS A 442 9.73 -20.55 7.40
N ASP A 443 10.98 -20.43 7.87
CA ASP A 443 12.18 -20.71 7.07
C ASP A 443 12.25 -22.19 6.71
N THR A 444 11.90 -23.09 7.64
CA THR A 444 11.79 -24.53 7.41
C THR A 444 10.76 -24.83 6.30
N LEU A 445 9.56 -24.26 6.37
CA LEU A 445 8.55 -24.42 5.33
C LEU A 445 9.02 -23.86 3.98
N LYS A 446 9.59 -22.66 3.98
CA LYS A 446 10.11 -22.01 2.77
C LYS A 446 11.19 -22.85 2.10
N GLU A 447 12.18 -23.31 2.87
CA GLU A 447 13.26 -24.15 2.38
C GLU A 447 12.71 -25.45 1.80
N ALA A 448 11.83 -26.14 2.53
CA ALA A 448 11.20 -27.37 2.09
C ALA A 448 10.34 -27.20 0.81
N ILE A 449 9.66 -26.05 0.64
CA ILE A 449 8.96 -25.72 -0.61
C ILE A 449 9.96 -25.52 -1.75
N MET A 450 11.04 -24.74 -1.52
CA MET A 450 12.07 -24.48 -2.54
C MET A 450 12.75 -25.77 -3.00
N GLU A 451 12.98 -26.70 -2.11
CA GLU A 451 13.57 -28.02 -2.36
C GLU A 451 12.57 -29.08 -2.85
N LYS A 452 11.29 -28.70 -3.02
CA LYS A 452 10.18 -29.61 -3.40
C LYS A 452 9.97 -30.78 -2.42
N ARG A 453 10.29 -30.57 -1.14
CA ARG A 453 10.05 -31.52 -0.05
C ARG A 453 8.67 -31.38 0.60
N VAL A 454 7.85 -30.41 0.17
CA VAL A 454 6.46 -30.28 0.60
C VAL A 454 5.54 -30.53 -0.59
N LYS A 455 4.71 -31.56 -0.46
CA LYS A 455 3.64 -31.88 -1.41
C LYS A 455 2.34 -31.23 -0.92
N TYR A 456 1.75 -30.33 -1.66
CA TYR A 456 0.51 -29.63 -1.29
C TYR A 456 -0.35 -29.35 -2.51
N PHE A 457 -1.67 -29.37 -2.32
CA PHE A 457 -2.62 -28.95 -3.36
C PHE A 457 -2.70 -27.43 -3.50
N PRO A 458 -3.06 -26.88 -4.67
CA PRO A 458 -3.14 -25.44 -4.90
C PRO A 458 -4.33 -24.83 -4.12
N HIS A 459 -4.11 -24.46 -2.85
CA HIS A 459 -5.11 -23.81 -2.02
C HIS A 459 -5.04 -22.27 -2.22
N PRO A 460 -6.16 -21.62 -2.64
CA PRO A 460 -6.13 -20.20 -3.04
C PRO A 460 -5.68 -19.27 -1.91
N ILE A 461 -6.16 -19.50 -0.66
CA ILE A 461 -5.81 -18.67 0.50
C ILE A 461 -4.33 -18.85 0.85
N PHE A 462 -3.85 -20.09 0.96
CA PHE A 462 -2.45 -20.40 1.25
C PHE A 462 -1.48 -19.71 0.26
N ILE A 463 -1.76 -19.84 -1.04
CA ILE A 463 -0.94 -19.24 -2.10
C ILE A 463 -0.99 -17.71 -2.01
N LYS A 464 -2.17 -17.12 -1.76
CA LYS A 464 -2.34 -15.68 -1.62
C LYS A 464 -1.57 -15.14 -0.41
N GLU A 465 -1.72 -15.75 0.75
CA GLU A 465 -1.01 -15.37 1.97
C GLU A 465 0.51 -15.46 1.78
N ALA A 466 1.00 -16.61 1.31
CA ALA A 466 2.43 -16.82 1.08
C ALA A 466 3.05 -15.80 0.09
N LYS A 467 2.33 -15.41 -0.97
CA LYS A 467 2.76 -14.37 -1.92
C LYS A 467 2.88 -12.98 -1.30
N THR A 468 2.12 -12.70 -0.25
CA THR A 468 2.07 -11.39 0.40
C THR A 468 2.88 -11.30 1.70
N LEU A 469 3.62 -12.37 2.05
CA LEU A 469 4.54 -12.36 3.19
C LEU A 469 5.71 -11.42 2.95
N ARG A 470 6.10 -10.73 4.03
CA ARG A 470 7.22 -9.79 4.02
C ARG A 470 8.10 -9.95 5.26
N LEU A 471 9.36 -9.54 5.14
CA LEU A 471 10.28 -9.42 6.26
C LEU A 471 10.12 -8.04 6.90
N VAL A 472 9.65 -8.01 8.14
CA VAL A 472 9.53 -6.80 8.95
C VAL A 472 10.73 -6.69 9.87
N ARG A 473 11.40 -5.54 9.87
CA ARG A 473 12.61 -5.28 10.69
C ARG A 473 13.73 -6.31 10.50
N GLY A 474 13.72 -7.00 9.35
CA GLY A 474 14.76 -7.95 8.96
C GLY A 474 14.67 -9.36 9.58
N THR A 475 13.76 -9.59 10.51
CA THR A 475 13.69 -10.88 11.24
C THR A 475 12.26 -11.42 11.39
N LYS A 476 11.25 -10.58 11.52
CA LYS A 476 9.87 -11.01 11.67
C LYS A 476 9.22 -11.23 10.31
N ILE A 477 8.60 -12.39 10.12
CA ILE A 477 7.76 -12.66 8.95
C ILE A 477 6.33 -12.22 9.28
N ASP A 478 5.75 -11.37 8.44
CA ASP A 478 4.43 -10.80 8.64
C ASP A 478 3.72 -10.63 7.29
N HIS A 479 2.42 -10.43 7.33
CA HIS A 479 1.63 -10.12 6.14
C HIS A 479 1.65 -8.62 5.80
N MET A 480 1.19 -8.27 4.60
CA MET A 480 0.94 -6.88 4.22
C MET A 480 -0.22 -6.29 5.03
N PRO A 481 -0.22 -4.96 5.28
CA PRO A 481 -1.34 -4.30 5.94
C PRO A 481 -2.69 -4.63 5.28
N GLY A 482 -3.64 -5.13 6.07
CA GLY A 482 -4.95 -5.58 5.58
C GLY A 482 -4.96 -6.99 4.96
N GLY A 483 -3.84 -7.71 5.02
CA GLY A 483 -3.75 -9.12 4.69
C GLY A 483 -3.98 -10.05 5.87
N SER A 484 -3.68 -11.34 5.70
CA SER A 484 -3.59 -12.36 6.75
C SER A 484 -2.45 -13.33 6.45
N LYS A 485 -2.03 -14.11 7.44
CA LYS A 485 -1.07 -15.19 7.29
C LYS A 485 -1.46 -16.45 8.07
N ASP A 486 -2.70 -16.52 8.54
CA ASP A 486 -3.20 -17.53 9.46
C ASP A 486 -3.06 -18.96 8.89
N LEU A 487 -3.40 -19.17 7.62
CA LEU A 487 -3.24 -20.46 6.97
C LEU A 487 -1.77 -20.78 6.67
N TRP A 488 -0.97 -19.77 6.33
CA TRP A 488 0.46 -19.93 6.18
C TRP A 488 1.08 -20.38 7.51
N ASP A 489 0.73 -19.76 8.63
CA ASP A 489 1.22 -20.08 9.96
C ASP A 489 0.78 -21.51 10.36
N ALA A 490 -0.47 -21.87 10.09
CA ALA A 490 -0.95 -23.22 10.32
C ALA A 490 -0.13 -24.27 9.54
N VAL A 491 0.17 -24.04 8.27
CA VAL A 491 0.99 -24.96 7.46
C VAL A 491 2.45 -24.96 7.94
N ALA A 492 3.01 -23.79 8.29
CA ALA A 492 4.39 -23.71 8.78
C ALA A 492 4.57 -24.45 10.11
N GLY A 493 3.63 -24.30 11.03
CA GLY A 493 3.64 -25.03 12.30
C GLY A 493 3.51 -26.54 12.14
N ALA A 494 2.59 -26.99 11.28
CA ALA A 494 2.39 -28.42 11.04
C ALA A 494 3.60 -29.06 10.34
N VAL A 495 4.11 -28.48 9.25
CA VAL A 495 5.26 -28.97 8.49
C VAL A 495 6.53 -28.96 9.35
N GLY A 496 6.78 -27.84 10.04
CA GLY A 496 7.95 -27.73 10.92
C GLY A 496 7.92 -28.75 12.06
N SER A 497 6.76 -28.98 12.68
CA SER A 497 6.59 -30.01 13.71
C SER A 497 6.90 -31.41 13.14
N ALA A 498 6.39 -31.76 11.98
CA ALA A 498 6.65 -33.06 11.35
C ALA A 498 8.13 -33.27 10.98
N ILE A 499 8.81 -32.22 10.49
CA ILE A 499 10.25 -32.28 10.15
C ILE A 499 11.10 -32.44 11.41
N LEU A 500 10.85 -31.61 12.44
CA LEU A 500 11.63 -31.67 13.69
C LEU A 500 11.51 -33.02 14.41
N GLU A 501 10.32 -33.63 14.41
CA GLU A 501 10.13 -34.96 15.00
C GLU A 501 10.84 -36.06 14.18
N ALA A 502 10.82 -36.00 12.86
CA ALA A 502 11.53 -36.93 11.99
C ALA A 502 13.05 -36.84 12.21
N ASP A 503 13.60 -35.63 12.34
CA ASP A 503 15.03 -35.41 12.57
C ASP A 503 15.47 -35.91 13.96
N MET A 504 14.64 -35.75 15.00
CA MET A 504 14.91 -36.30 16.33
C MET A 504 14.89 -37.85 16.34
N GLY A 505 13.92 -38.44 15.62
CA GLY A 505 13.86 -39.91 15.46
C GLY A 505 15.09 -40.46 14.77
N SER A 506 15.61 -39.82 13.75
CA SER A 506 16.82 -40.22 13.02
C SER A 506 18.09 -40.18 13.91
N SER A 507 18.16 -39.20 14.82
CA SER A 507 19.29 -39.03 15.74
C SER A 507 19.39 -40.14 16.82
N VAL A 508 18.27 -40.75 17.18
CA VAL A 508 18.22 -41.85 18.17
C VAL A 508 18.74 -43.18 17.58
N TYR A 509 18.53 -43.40 16.27
CA TYR A 509 19.03 -44.63 15.60
C TYR A 509 20.51 -44.58 15.20
N ALA A 510 21.14 -43.38 15.24
CA ALA A 510 22.59 -43.25 14.97
C ALA A 510 23.49 -43.49 16.18
N ILE A 511 22.94 -43.82 17.36
CA ILE A 511 23.67 -44.06 18.63
C ILE A 511 23.65 -45.54 19.05
N TYR A 512 23.08 -46.46 18.27
CA TYR A 512 23.11 -47.87 18.53
C TYR A 512 23.88 -48.65 17.47
#